data_985bc350d9857c43c7d87c18506643c8
#
_entry.id   985bc350d9857c43c7d87c18506643c8
#
_cell.length_a   1.000
_cell.length_b   1.000
_cell.length_c   1.000
_cell.angle_alpha   90.00
_cell.angle_beta   90.00
_cell.angle_gamma   90.00
#
_symmetry.space_group_name_H-M   'P 1'
#
loop_
_entity.id
_entity.type
_entity.pdbx_description
1 polymer ?
#
loop_
_entity_poly.entity_id
_entity_poly.type
_entity_poly.pdbx_seq_one_letter_code
_entity_poly.pdbx_strand_id
1 'polypeptide(L)'
;MRKLLASLGFALRNAFQNFQRNLAISLAGVVTTGLILIMVGGVLLMTHSVDSVLNAEQSHVSKIKIYLKDSDSLASIMDFESSLKRSHEVLSVTFENKNQAAAEFASQSTAYQTDLATLGESNNPLPASLNLQVRQLTDLQPIATMAKSNPLVDPATATDYNPTVINRLRQLIVVIRIVGLVLSVVLGFISLVLIMNTIRTAVYVRRVEIEIMKLVGATDWFVRWPFIVEGMIGGLLAALVANSVLTGGYHLIIGAVRGSLLVYALNFDQGYLTYTWLLVGLVGMGIGALGSYLGVRRFLSV
;
A
#
# COMPACT_ATOMS: atom_id res chain seq x y z
N MET A 1 -24.20 -30.18 14.42
CA MET A 1 -22.79 -30.21 14.05
C MET A 1 -22.40 -31.36 13.12
N ARG A 2 -22.65 -32.64 13.43
CA ARG A 2 -22.30 -33.80 12.55
C ARG A 2 -22.91 -33.74 11.15
N LYS A 3 -24.14 -33.30 10.95
CA LYS A 3 -24.78 -33.16 9.61
C LYS A 3 -24.15 -32.05 8.77
N LEU A 4 -23.71 -30.95 9.40
CA LEU A 4 -22.99 -29.84 8.70
C LEU A 4 -21.58 -30.27 8.26
N LEU A 5 -20.87 -31.01 9.07
CA LEU A 5 -19.54 -31.55 8.73
C LEU A 5 -19.60 -32.60 7.60
N ALA A 6 -20.64 -33.45 7.59
CA ALA A 6 -20.86 -34.42 6.53
C ALA A 6 -21.23 -33.74 5.20
N SER A 7 -22.06 -32.68 5.22
CA SER A 7 -22.41 -31.91 4.03
C SER A 7 -21.21 -31.10 3.47
N LEU A 8 -20.34 -30.57 4.35
CA LEU A 8 -19.10 -29.92 3.95
C LEU A 8 -18.10 -30.90 3.30
N GLY A 9 -17.92 -32.09 3.90
CA GLY A 9 -17.03 -33.12 3.33
C GLY A 9 -17.53 -33.61 1.94
N PHE A 10 -18.83 -33.77 1.78
CA PHE A 10 -19.44 -34.10 0.50
C PHE A 10 -19.25 -32.98 -0.53
N ALA A 11 -19.48 -31.72 -0.13
CA ALA A 11 -19.31 -30.56 -1.00
C ALA A 11 -17.85 -30.39 -1.46
N LEU A 12 -16.89 -30.55 -0.54
CA LEU A 12 -15.45 -30.49 -0.84
C LEU A 12 -15.01 -31.58 -1.81
N ARG A 13 -15.48 -32.84 -1.61
CA ARG A 13 -15.14 -33.96 -2.50
C ARG A 13 -15.73 -33.74 -3.89
N ASN A 14 -16.98 -33.29 -3.98
CA ASN A 14 -17.62 -32.97 -5.26
C ASN A 14 -16.98 -31.81 -5.98
N ALA A 15 -16.60 -30.75 -5.26
CA ALA A 15 -15.89 -29.60 -5.82
C ALA A 15 -14.54 -30.03 -6.42
N PHE A 16 -13.79 -30.89 -5.72
CA PHE A 16 -12.50 -31.40 -6.21
C PHE A 16 -12.67 -32.30 -7.46
N GLN A 17 -13.65 -33.17 -7.48
CA GLN A 17 -13.94 -34.03 -8.64
C GLN A 17 -14.38 -33.20 -9.86
N ASN A 18 -15.16 -32.15 -9.65
CA ASN A 18 -15.56 -31.23 -10.72
C ASN A 18 -14.40 -30.41 -11.28
N PHE A 19 -13.54 -29.93 -10.41
CA PHE A 19 -12.33 -29.23 -10.81
C PHE A 19 -11.48 -30.09 -11.75
N GLN A 20 -11.34 -31.39 -11.50
CA GLN A 20 -10.62 -32.31 -12.37
C GLN A 20 -11.33 -32.59 -13.71
N ARG A 21 -12.66 -32.64 -13.74
CA ARG A 21 -13.43 -32.95 -14.98
C ARG A 21 -13.48 -31.78 -15.94
N ASN A 22 -13.39 -30.51 -15.45
CA ASN A 22 -13.42 -29.29 -16.26
C ASN A 22 -12.19 -28.40 -16.00
N LEU A 23 -11.03 -29.00 -15.95
CA LEU A 23 -9.78 -28.39 -15.50
C LEU A 23 -9.45 -27.10 -16.26
N ALA A 24 -9.66 -27.06 -17.58
CA ALA A 24 -9.38 -25.89 -18.40
C ALA A 24 -10.24 -24.67 -18.04
N ILE A 25 -11.55 -24.87 -17.82
CA ILE A 25 -12.50 -23.79 -17.54
C ILE A 25 -12.30 -23.31 -16.09
N SER A 26 -12.15 -24.25 -15.14
CA SER A 26 -11.90 -23.91 -13.74
C SER A 26 -10.55 -23.23 -13.55
N LEU A 27 -9.51 -23.67 -14.27
CA LEU A 27 -8.20 -23.04 -14.25
C LEU A 27 -8.24 -21.62 -14.81
N ALA A 28 -8.94 -21.38 -15.90
CA ALA A 28 -9.13 -20.04 -16.45
C ALA A 28 -9.79 -19.10 -15.41
N GLY A 29 -10.80 -19.58 -14.68
CA GLY A 29 -11.44 -18.82 -13.60
C GLY A 29 -10.50 -18.51 -12.44
N VAL A 30 -9.69 -19.50 -12.02
CA VAL A 30 -8.68 -19.34 -10.96
C VAL A 30 -7.58 -18.37 -11.39
N VAL A 31 -7.07 -18.49 -12.63
CA VAL A 31 -6.02 -17.59 -13.14
C VAL A 31 -6.51 -16.17 -13.25
N THR A 32 -7.69 -15.91 -13.82
CA THR A 32 -8.24 -14.55 -13.94
C THR A 32 -8.53 -13.94 -12.59
N THR A 33 -9.15 -14.69 -11.66
CA THR A 33 -9.36 -14.23 -10.29
C THR A 33 -8.03 -13.99 -9.58
N GLY A 34 -7.04 -14.85 -9.77
CA GLY A 34 -5.70 -14.72 -9.22
C GLY A 34 -4.99 -13.45 -9.69
N LEU A 35 -5.06 -13.13 -11.00
CA LEU A 35 -4.50 -11.89 -11.53
C LEU A 35 -5.13 -10.64 -10.91
N ILE A 36 -6.44 -10.66 -10.70
CA ILE A 36 -7.14 -9.56 -10.02
C ILE A 36 -6.67 -9.42 -8.58
N LEU A 37 -6.55 -10.54 -7.87
CA LEU A 37 -6.11 -10.55 -6.49
C LEU A 37 -4.64 -10.12 -6.34
N ILE A 38 -3.77 -10.47 -7.29
CA ILE A 38 -2.38 -9.96 -7.37
C ILE A 38 -2.41 -8.44 -7.53
N MET A 39 -3.28 -7.92 -8.39
CA MET A 39 -3.39 -6.49 -8.60
C MET A 39 -3.92 -5.76 -7.37
N VAL A 40 -4.98 -6.26 -6.74
CA VAL A 40 -5.52 -5.70 -5.48
C VAL A 40 -4.49 -5.75 -4.37
N GLY A 41 -3.84 -6.90 -4.15
CA GLY A 41 -2.80 -7.06 -3.15
C GLY A 41 -1.56 -6.19 -3.45
N GLY A 42 -1.17 -6.08 -4.71
CA GLY A 42 -0.08 -5.20 -5.16
C GLY A 42 -0.36 -3.73 -4.86
N VAL A 43 -1.58 -3.25 -5.13
CA VAL A 43 -1.99 -1.87 -4.78
C VAL A 43 -1.97 -1.66 -3.28
N LEU A 44 -2.44 -2.62 -2.48
CA LEU A 44 -2.38 -2.54 -1.01
C LEU A 44 -0.94 -2.47 -0.51
N LEU A 45 -0.06 -3.36 -0.98
CA LEU A 45 1.35 -3.37 -0.61
C LEU A 45 2.03 -2.06 -1.03
N MET A 46 1.78 -1.58 -2.25
CA MET A 46 2.37 -0.34 -2.75
C MET A 46 1.91 0.88 -1.95
N THR A 47 0.61 0.98 -1.63
CA THR A 47 0.11 2.11 -0.82
C THR A 47 0.69 2.10 0.58
N HIS A 48 0.81 0.93 1.20
CA HIS A 48 1.44 0.80 2.51
C HIS A 48 2.93 1.13 2.48
N SER A 49 3.68 0.69 1.45
CA SER A 49 5.09 1.05 1.29
C SER A 49 5.27 2.55 1.26
N VAL A 50 4.45 3.23 0.47
CA VAL A 50 4.52 4.69 0.37
C VAL A 50 4.14 5.35 1.68
N ASP A 51 3.07 4.90 2.34
CA ASP A 51 2.69 5.42 3.66
C ASP A 51 3.79 5.14 4.71
N SER A 52 4.48 4.01 4.63
CA SER A 52 5.62 3.67 5.50
C SER A 52 6.84 4.54 5.22
N VAL A 53 7.16 4.84 3.95
CA VAL A 53 8.19 5.82 3.58
C VAL A 53 7.84 7.18 4.15
N LEU A 54 6.64 7.66 3.90
CA LEU A 54 6.18 8.95 4.41
C LEU A 54 6.20 8.99 5.95
N ASN A 55 5.91 7.88 6.62
CA ASN A 55 5.91 7.78 8.08
C ASN A 55 7.31 7.52 8.67
N ALA A 56 8.16 6.71 8.05
CA ALA A 56 9.54 6.48 8.46
C ALA A 56 10.39 7.73 8.25
N GLU A 57 10.14 8.47 7.18
CA GLU A 57 10.70 9.78 6.95
C GLU A 57 10.03 10.89 7.77
N GLN A 58 8.93 10.63 8.50
CA GLN A 58 8.40 11.63 9.44
C GLN A 58 9.46 12.08 10.45
N SER A 59 10.44 11.25 10.79
CA SER A 59 11.61 11.70 11.58
C SER A 59 12.63 12.50 10.77
N HIS A 60 12.69 12.34 9.43
CA HIS A 60 13.61 13.07 8.56
C HIS A 60 12.92 14.09 7.65
N VAL A 61 11.70 13.81 7.14
CA VAL A 61 10.91 14.68 6.24
C VAL A 61 10.06 15.70 7.01
N SER A 62 9.76 15.44 8.28
CA SER A 62 9.19 16.46 9.16
C SER A 62 10.23 17.43 9.70
N LYS A 63 11.47 17.34 9.23
CA LYS A 63 12.50 18.35 9.51
C LYS A 63 12.47 19.40 8.42
N ILE A 64 12.57 20.64 8.84
CA ILE A 64 12.80 21.80 7.97
C ILE A 64 13.98 22.56 8.51
N LYS A 65 14.95 22.83 7.65
CA LYS A 65 16.03 23.76 7.98
C LYS A 65 15.60 25.17 7.59
N ILE A 66 15.65 26.09 8.54
CA ILE A 66 15.44 27.52 8.32
C ILE A 66 16.83 28.18 8.36
N TYR A 67 17.24 28.76 7.25
CA TYR A 67 18.55 29.39 7.14
C TYR A 67 18.48 30.84 7.63
N LEU A 68 19.44 31.19 8.49
CA LEU A 68 19.53 32.48 9.16
C LEU A 68 20.53 33.39 8.44
N LYS A 69 20.34 34.70 8.57
CA LYS A 69 21.31 35.68 8.07
C LYS A 69 22.55 35.70 8.94
N ASP A 70 23.71 35.90 8.31
CA ASP A 70 24.99 35.97 8.99
C ASP A 70 25.14 37.17 9.96
N SER A 71 24.33 38.19 9.77
CA SER A 71 24.39 39.44 10.54
C SER A 71 23.57 39.41 11.83
N ASP A 72 22.85 38.34 12.13
CA ASP A 72 21.90 38.34 13.23
C ASP A 72 22.55 38.10 14.57
N SER A 73 22.05 38.76 15.61
CA SER A 73 22.54 38.58 16.97
C SER A 73 22.06 37.24 17.54
N LEU A 74 22.89 36.59 18.34
CA LEU A 74 22.56 35.32 19.01
C LEU A 74 21.29 35.45 19.87
N ALA A 75 21.07 36.61 20.49
CA ALA A 75 19.89 36.90 21.31
C ALA A 75 18.61 36.87 20.49
N SER A 76 18.61 37.52 19.31
CA SER A 76 17.45 37.52 18.40
C SER A 76 17.14 36.09 17.86
N ILE A 77 18.19 35.30 17.60
CA ILE A 77 18.03 33.90 17.16
C ILE A 77 17.40 33.05 18.28
N MET A 78 17.83 33.21 19.53
CA MET A 78 17.28 32.51 20.70
C MET A 78 15.82 32.88 20.95
N ASP A 79 15.46 34.14 20.76
CA ASP A 79 14.06 34.60 20.87
C ASP A 79 13.19 33.97 19.78
N PHE A 80 13.69 33.92 18.56
CA PHE A 80 12.99 33.24 17.45
C PHE A 80 12.87 31.74 17.69
N GLU A 81 13.93 31.06 18.11
CA GLU A 81 13.91 29.66 18.51
C GLU A 81 12.86 29.40 19.59
N SER A 82 12.81 30.25 20.61
CA SER A 82 11.85 30.15 21.71
C SER A 82 10.41 30.35 21.24
N SER A 83 10.18 31.22 20.26
CA SER A 83 8.87 31.43 19.65
C SER A 83 8.40 30.20 18.87
N LEU A 84 9.30 29.56 18.11
CA LEU A 84 9.04 28.35 17.38
C LEU A 84 8.75 27.15 18.31
N LYS A 85 9.50 27.04 19.43
CA LYS A 85 9.26 25.99 20.45
C LYS A 85 7.88 26.08 21.10
N ARG A 86 7.27 27.26 21.16
CA ARG A 86 5.91 27.47 21.71
C ARG A 86 4.81 27.13 20.71
N SER A 87 5.14 26.95 19.44
CA SER A 87 4.16 26.56 18.42
C SER A 87 3.70 25.12 18.63
N HIS A 88 2.40 24.88 18.54
CA HIS A 88 1.83 23.54 18.73
C HIS A 88 2.25 22.56 17.63
N GLU A 89 2.55 23.06 16.45
CA GLU A 89 2.95 22.32 15.26
C GLU A 89 4.40 21.79 15.36
N VAL A 90 5.23 22.40 16.24
CA VAL A 90 6.65 22.09 16.34
C VAL A 90 6.88 21.06 17.44
N LEU A 91 7.65 20.03 17.14
CA LEU A 91 8.05 18.99 18.07
C LEU A 91 9.39 19.33 18.77
N SER A 92 10.36 19.79 17.97
CA SER A 92 11.68 20.21 18.47
C SER A 92 12.28 21.27 17.55
N VAL A 93 13.13 22.13 18.15
CA VAL A 93 13.94 23.11 17.43
C VAL A 93 15.35 23.00 17.97
N THR A 94 16.34 22.92 17.09
CA THR A 94 17.75 22.86 17.41
C THR A 94 18.50 23.90 16.59
N PHE A 95 19.26 24.78 17.25
CA PHE A 95 20.14 25.73 16.56
C PHE A 95 21.41 25.01 16.11
N GLU A 96 21.78 25.21 14.87
CA GLU A 96 22.99 24.70 14.25
C GLU A 96 23.84 25.88 13.78
N ASN A 97 25.02 26.02 14.36
CA ASN A 97 25.95 27.08 13.96
C ASN A 97 26.67 26.69 12.65
N LYS A 98 27.36 27.65 12.03
CA LYS A 98 28.09 27.47 10.77
C LYS A 98 29.10 26.32 10.81
N ASN A 99 29.82 26.15 11.93
CA ASN A 99 30.82 25.10 12.05
C ASN A 99 30.21 23.71 12.20
N GLN A 100 29.05 23.63 12.86
CA GLN A 100 28.27 22.40 12.96
C GLN A 100 27.68 22.05 11.59
N ALA A 101 27.16 23.04 10.86
CA ALA A 101 26.65 22.83 9.50
C ALA A 101 27.77 22.32 8.55
N ALA A 102 28.96 22.87 8.65
CA ALA A 102 30.14 22.39 7.90
C ALA A 102 30.54 20.95 8.27
N ALA A 103 30.51 20.62 9.55
CA ALA A 103 30.82 19.27 10.00
C ALA A 103 29.77 18.25 9.56
N GLU A 104 28.49 18.60 9.64
CA GLU A 104 27.39 17.76 9.12
C GLU A 104 27.51 17.55 7.61
N PHE A 105 27.75 18.62 6.85
CA PHE A 105 27.93 18.55 5.40
C PHE A 105 29.12 17.70 4.98
N ALA A 106 30.28 17.87 5.67
CA ALA A 106 31.45 17.04 5.45
C ALA A 106 31.24 15.56 5.75
N SER A 107 30.37 15.23 6.70
CA SER A 107 30.05 13.84 7.04
C SER A 107 29.27 13.09 5.94
N GLN A 108 28.62 13.80 5.02
CA GLN A 108 27.77 13.22 3.97
C GLN A 108 28.57 12.66 2.79
N SER A 109 29.77 13.20 2.51
CA SER A 109 30.62 12.74 1.40
C SER A 109 32.07 13.16 1.57
N THR A 110 33.00 12.27 1.18
CA THR A 110 34.42 12.58 1.10
C THR A 110 34.75 13.73 0.16
N ALA A 111 33.96 13.91 -0.90
CA ALA A 111 34.11 15.06 -1.81
C ALA A 111 33.84 16.38 -1.08
N TYR A 112 32.81 16.45 -0.25
CA TYR A 112 32.46 17.64 0.54
C TYR A 112 33.51 17.96 1.61
N GLN A 113 34.16 16.94 2.20
CA GLN A 113 35.28 17.14 3.12
C GLN A 113 36.46 17.86 2.44
N THR A 114 36.75 17.45 1.18
CA THR A 114 37.85 18.06 0.42
C THR A 114 37.51 19.49 0.01
N ASP A 115 36.30 19.76 -0.39
CA ASP A 115 35.82 21.09 -0.80
C ASP A 115 35.88 22.07 0.39
N LEU A 116 35.38 21.68 1.57
CA LEU A 116 35.42 22.51 2.78
C LEU A 116 36.87 22.72 3.29
N ALA A 117 37.72 21.70 3.19
CA ALA A 117 39.12 21.82 3.56
C ALA A 117 39.88 22.84 2.66
N THR A 118 39.53 22.95 1.40
CA THR A 118 40.13 23.92 0.46
C THR A 118 39.67 25.35 0.71
N LEU A 119 38.45 25.56 1.23
CA LEU A 119 37.90 26.87 1.54
C LEU A 119 38.45 27.47 2.85
N GLY A 120 38.91 26.66 3.78
CA GLY A 120 39.38 27.05 5.12
C GLY A 120 38.24 27.47 6.07
N GLU A 121 38.49 27.37 7.38
CA GLU A 121 37.48 27.65 8.40
C GLU A 121 36.93 29.10 8.37
N SER A 122 37.77 30.07 7.98
CA SER A 122 37.36 31.48 7.90
C SER A 122 36.46 31.80 6.72
N ASN A 123 36.36 30.92 5.75
CA ASN A 123 35.59 31.16 4.50
C ASN A 123 34.47 30.15 4.32
N ASN A 124 33.88 29.67 5.43
CA ASN A 124 32.75 28.76 5.41
C ASN A 124 31.51 29.42 4.82
N PRO A 125 31.02 29.00 3.62
CA PRO A 125 29.89 29.60 2.97
C PRO A 125 28.54 29.15 3.52
N LEU A 126 28.54 28.15 4.42
CA LEU A 126 27.30 27.59 4.94
C LEU A 126 26.70 28.52 6.01
N PRO A 127 25.40 28.87 5.89
CA PRO A 127 24.73 29.71 6.88
C PRO A 127 24.43 28.93 8.18
N ALA A 128 24.25 29.64 9.28
CA ALA A 128 23.64 29.07 10.46
C ALA A 128 22.18 28.71 10.17
N SER A 129 21.66 27.70 10.85
CA SER A 129 20.29 27.24 10.61
C SER A 129 19.55 26.88 11.91
N LEU A 130 18.23 26.91 11.84
CA LEU A 130 17.34 26.29 12.81
C LEU A 130 16.78 25.01 12.22
N ASN A 131 17.13 23.88 12.81
CA ASN A 131 16.60 22.56 12.44
C ASN A 131 15.32 22.32 13.24
N LEU A 132 14.18 22.37 12.56
CA LEU A 132 12.88 22.14 13.17
C LEU A 132 12.37 20.76 12.82
N GLN A 133 11.76 20.12 13.79
CA GLN A 133 10.94 18.94 13.59
C GLN A 133 9.49 19.29 13.87
N VAL A 134 8.61 19.09 12.87
CA VAL A 134 7.18 19.32 12.99
C VAL A 134 6.43 18.04 13.33
N ARG A 135 5.23 18.15 13.89
CA ARG A 135 4.41 16.99 14.27
C ARG A 135 3.82 16.26 13.06
N GLN A 136 3.42 17.01 12.05
CA GLN A 136 2.80 16.47 10.84
C GLN A 136 3.40 17.12 9.59
N LEU A 137 3.48 16.37 8.50
CA LEU A 137 3.94 16.90 7.19
C LEU A 137 3.10 18.10 6.70
N THR A 138 1.84 18.17 7.11
CA THR A 138 0.94 19.28 6.80
C THR A 138 1.38 20.58 7.46
N ASP A 139 2.14 20.50 8.55
CA ASP A 139 2.59 21.66 9.33
C ASP A 139 3.82 22.33 8.73
N LEU A 140 4.52 21.63 7.80
CA LEU A 140 5.73 22.16 7.13
C LEU A 140 5.42 23.44 6.33
N GLN A 141 4.32 23.48 5.60
CA GLN A 141 3.97 24.63 4.76
C GLN A 141 3.63 25.88 5.57
N PRO A 142 2.79 25.83 6.64
CA PRO A 142 2.58 26.95 7.54
C PRO A 142 3.88 27.47 8.17
N ILE A 143 4.72 26.57 8.67
CA ILE A 143 6.02 26.92 9.28
C ILE A 143 6.97 27.55 8.25
N ALA A 144 7.09 26.98 7.04
CA ALA A 144 7.91 27.56 5.98
C ALA A 144 7.42 28.97 5.57
N THR A 145 6.12 29.18 5.55
CA THR A 145 5.54 30.50 5.24
C THR A 145 5.84 31.51 6.36
N MET A 146 5.70 31.08 7.62
CA MET A 146 6.03 31.91 8.79
C MET A 146 7.53 32.24 8.81
N ALA A 147 8.41 31.27 8.51
CA ALA A 147 9.84 31.50 8.44
C ALA A 147 10.20 32.54 7.37
N LYS A 148 9.62 32.45 6.16
CA LYS A 148 9.88 33.40 5.06
C LYS A 148 9.51 34.84 5.41
N SER A 149 8.55 35.05 6.29
CA SER A 149 8.14 36.40 6.73
C SER A 149 9.00 36.98 7.86
N ASN A 150 9.88 36.17 8.45
CA ASN A 150 10.72 36.61 9.55
C ASN A 150 11.97 37.35 9.02
N PRO A 151 12.31 38.55 9.53
CA PRO A 151 13.46 39.32 9.10
C PRO A 151 14.82 38.67 9.37
N LEU A 152 14.92 37.72 10.30
CA LEU A 152 16.12 36.97 10.63
C LEU A 152 16.46 35.87 9.62
N VAL A 153 15.51 35.52 8.77
CA VAL A 153 15.65 34.43 7.79
C VAL A 153 16.24 34.99 6.48
N ASP A 154 17.14 34.22 5.86
CA ASP A 154 17.71 34.58 4.57
C ASP A 154 16.60 34.56 3.48
N PRO A 155 16.33 35.69 2.82
CA PRO A 155 15.28 35.75 1.82
C PRO A 155 15.59 34.94 0.55
N ALA A 156 16.88 34.65 0.27
CA ALA A 156 17.30 33.90 -0.92
C ALA A 156 17.09 32.39 -0.73
N THR A 157 17.42 31.88 0.47
CA THR A 157 17.39 30.45 0.82
C THR A 157 16.66 30.23 2.13
N ALA A 158 15.44 30.74 2.26
CA ALA A 158 14.73 30.77 3.55
C ALA A 158 14.60 29.37 4.20
N THR A 159 14.32 28.33 3.42
CA THR A 159 14.14 26.95 3.91
C THR A 159 14.53 25.93 2.86
N ASP A 160 14.91 24.75 3.28
CA ASP A 160 15.14 23.57 2.42
C ASP A 160 13.83 22.88 2.01
N TYR A 161 12.69 23.33 2.52
CA TYR A 161 11.38 22.77 2.20
C TYR A 161 10.97 23.05 0.76
N ASN A 162 10.85 21.99 -0.04
CA ASN A 162 10.38 22.06 -1.42
C ASN A 162 8.97 21.46 -1.55
N PRO A 163 7.91 22.29 -1.43
CA PRO A 163 6.53 21.81 -1.49
C PRO A 163 6.18 21.20 -2.85
N THR A 164 6.85 21.61 -3.91
CA THR A 164 6.56 21.12 -5.27
C THR A 164 6.87 19.64 -5.42
N VAL A 165 8.00 19.19 -4.87
CA VAL A 165 8.39 17.76 -4.92
C VAL A 165 7.44 16.91 -4.10
N ILE A 166 7.15 17.32 -2.86
CA ILE A 166 6.26 16.59 -1.95
C ILE A 166 4.83 16.49 -2.53
N ASN A 167 4.33 17.60 -3.07
CA ASN A 167 2.99 17.63 -3.68
C ASN A 167 2.93 16.77 -4.95
N ARG A 168 3.96 16.77 -5.79
CA ARG A 168 4.04 15.89 -6.97
C ARG A 168 4.06 14.41 -6.58
N LEU A 169 4.85 14.04 -5.58
CA LEU A 169 4.87 12.67 -5.07
C LEU A 169 3.49 12.27 -4.54
N ARG A 170 2.85 13.11 -3.73
CA ARG A 170 1.49 12.86 -3.23
C ARG A 170 0.48 12.69 -4.37
N GLN A 171 0.54 13.55 -5.39
CA GLN A 171 -0.34 13.45 -6.56
C GLN A 171 -0.11 12.13 -7.33
N LEU A 172 1.13 11.72 -7.54
CA LEU A 172 1.45 10.43 -8.18
C LEU A 172 0.86 9.26 -7.40
N ILE A 173 0.98 9.27 -6.06
CA ILE A 173 0.40 8.24 -5.19
C ILE A 173 -1.11 8.17 -5.33
N VAL A 174 -1.78 9.33 -5.31
CA VAL A 174 -3.25 9.41 -5.48
C VAL A 174 -3.66 8.87 -6.84
N VAL A 175 -2.95 9.24 -7.91
CA VAL A 175 -3.23 8.72 -9.27
C VAL A 175 -3.06 7.20 -9.32
N ILE A 176 -1.95 6.66 -8.80
CA ILE A 176 -1.70 5.22 -8.76
C ILE A 176 -2.80 4.49 -7.97
N ARG A 177 -3.23 5.04 -6.84
CA ARG A 177 -4.31 4.49 -6.01
C ARG A 177 -5.64 4.47 -6.75
N ILE A 178 -6.01 5.57 -7.42
CA ILE A 178 -7.26 5.68 -8.17
C ILE A 178 -7.24 4.72 -9.37
N VAL A 179 -6.17 4.73 -10.17
CA VAL A 179 -6.03 3.84 -11.33
C VAL A 179 -6.06 2.38 -10.89
N GLY A 180 -5.33 2.02 -9.84
CA GLY A 180 -5.33 0.67 -9.27
C GLY A 180 -6.72 0.23 -8.80
N LEU A 181 -7.46 1.12 -8.14
CA LEU A 181 -8.82 0.84 -7.68
C LEU A 181 -9.78 0.65 -8.87
N VAL A 182 -9.74 1.54 -9.86
CA VAL A 182 -10.59 1.44 -11.07
C VAL A 182 -10.32 0.14 -11.81
N LEU A 183 -9.06 -0.20 -12.05
CA LEU A 183 -8.68 -1.44 -12.70
C LEU A 183 -9.12 -2.67 -11.88
N SER A 184 -8.98 -2.63 -10.55
CA SER A 184 -9.45 -3.71 -9.66
C SER A 184 -10.96 -3.93 -9.76
N VAL A 185 -11.74 -2.86 -9.83
CA VAL A 185 -13.21 -2.94 -10.00
C VAL A 185 -13.58 -3.52 -11.37
N VAL A 186 -12.95 -3.03 -12.45
CA VAL A 186 -13.20 -3.51 -13.82
C VAL A 186 -12.84 -5.00 -13.95
N LEU A 187 -11.66 -5.39 -13.50
CA LEU A 187 -11.23 -6.78 -13.53
C LEU A 187 -12.09 -7.67 -12.62
N GLY A 188 -12.51 -7.16 -11.44
CA GLY A 188 -13.43 -7.83 -10.55
C GLY A 188 -14.78 -8.13 -11.24
N PHE A 189 -15.30 -7.18 -12.00
CA PHE A 189 -16.52 -7.38 -12.81
C PHE A 189 -16.30 -8.44 -13.88
N ILE A 190 -15.18 -8.41 -14.60
CA ILE A 190 -14.83 -9.42 -15.60
C ILE A 190 -14.74 -10.81 -14.95
N SER A 191 -14.12 -10.94 -13.78
CA SER A 191 -14.05 -12.20 -13.04
C SER A 191 -15.42 -12.72 -12.65
N LEU A 192 -16.31 -11.86 -12.15
CA LEU A 192 -17.69 -12.25 -11.84
C LEU A 192 -18.39 -12.83 -13.07
N VAL A 193 -18.27 -12.17 -14.24
CA VAL A 193 -18.87 -12.66 -15.50
C VAL A 193 -18.30 -14.02 -15.90
N LEU A 194 -16.98 -14.21 -15.77
CA LEU A 194 -16.33 -15.49 -16.08
C LEU A 194 -16.78 -16.60 -15.13
N ILE A 195 -16.83 -16.33 -13.81
CA ILE A 195 -17.34 -17.28 -12.83
C ILE A 195 -18.80 -17.62 -13.12
N MET A 196 -19.64 -16.64 -13.40
CA MET A 196 -21.04 -16.86 -13.81
C MET A 196 -21.14 -17.80 -15.02
N ASN A 197 -20.29 -17.61 -16.04
CA ASN A 197 -20.29 -18.45 -17.22
C ASN A 197 -19.81 -19.89 -16.91
N THR A 198 -18.80 -20.03 -16.08
CA THR A 198 -18.31 -21.34 -15.59
C THR A 198 -19.40 -22.08 -14.84
N ILE A 199 -20.08 -21.42 -13.92
CA ILE A 199 -21.20 -22.01 -13.14
C ILE A 199 -22.38 -22.36 -14.05
N ARG A 200 -22.70 -21.53 -15.04
CA ARG A 200 -23.72 -21.85 -16.05
C ARG A 200 -23.42 -23.19 -16.72
N THR A 201 -22.20 -23.38 -17.18
CA THR A 201 -21.77 -24.63 -17.82
C THR A 201 -21.88 -25.80 -16.84
N ALA A 202 -21.45 -25.63 -15.59
CA ALA A 202 -21.54 -26.66 -14.56
C ALA A 202 -23.00 -27.07 -14.25
N VAL A 203 -23.91 -26.09 -14.13
CA VAL A 203 -25.34 -26.32 -13.94
C VAL A 203 -25.95 -27.04 -15.16
N TYR A 204 -25.58 -26.63 -16.37
CA TYR A 204 -26.09 -27.28 -17.61
C TYR A 204 -25.68 -28.74 -17.71
N VAL A 205 -24.41 -29.06 -17.38
CA VAL A 205 -23.92 -30.47 -17.40
C VAL A 205 -24.65 -31.34 -16.38
N ARG A 206 -25.10 -30.75 -15.27
CA ARG A 206 -25.80 -31.47 -14.17
C ARG A 206 -27.30 -31.30 -14.18
N ARG A 207 -27.88 -30.79 -15.25
CA ARG A 207 -29.30 -30.46 -15.31
C ARG A 207 -30.24 -31.63 -14.95
N VAL A 208 -29.91 -32.84 -15.37
CA VAL A 208 -30.73 -34.04 -15.09
C VAL A 208 -30.68 -34.40 -13.60
N GLU A 209 -29.49 -34.33 -12.96
CA GLU A 209 -29.36 -34.55 -11.53
C GLU A 209 -30.16 -33.51 -10.70
N ILE A 210 -30.09 -32.26 -11.14
CA ILE A 210 -30.83 -31.14 -10.50
C ILE A 210 -32.34 -31.33 -10.64
N GLU A 211 -32.81 -31.78 -11.81
CA GLU A 211 -34.22 -32.04 -12.07
C GLU A 211 -34.74 -33.19 -11.19
N ILE A 212 -33.99 -34.29 -11.06
CA ILE A 212 -34.33 -35.39 -10.17
C ILE A 212 -34.39 -34.91 -8.72
N MET A 213 -33.40 -34.11 -8.25
CA MET A 213 -33.41 -33.55 -6.90
C MET A 213 -34.65 -32.69 -6.64
N LYS A 214 -35.06 -31.87 -7.60
CA LYS A 214 -36.28 -31.04 -7.50
C LYS A 214 -37.57 -31.88 -7.50
N LEU A 215 -37.64 -32.94 -8.27
CA LEU A 215 -38.79 -33.88 -8.29
C LEU A 215 -38.94 -34.60 -6.93
N VAL A 216 -37.88 -34.88 -6.25
CA VAL A 216 -37.89 -35.50 -4.90
C VAL A 216 -38.13 -34.48 -3.78
N GLY A 217 -38.30 -33.17 -4.13
CA GLY A 217 -38.63 -32.12 -3.17
C GLY A 217 -37.44 -31.35 -2.58
N ALA A 218 -36.28 -31.39 -3.23
CA ALA A 218 -35.13 -30.59 -2.77
C ALA A 218 -35.42 -29.08 -2.92
N THR A 219 -35.09 -28.32 -1.88
CA THR A 219 -35.23 -26.85 -1.89
C THR A 219 -34.20 -26.22 -2.85
N ASP A 220 -34.53 -25.06 -3.41
CA ASP A 220 -33.63 -24.31 -4.30
C ASP A 220 -32.29 -24.00 -3.62
N TRP A 221 -32.28 -23.73 -2.31
CA TRP A 221 -31.07 -23.47 -1.54
C TRP A 221 -30.17 -24.70 -1.45
N PHE A 222 -30.75 -25.88 -1.27
CA PHE A 222 -30.01 -27.14 -1.24
C PHE A 222 -29.31 -27.42 -2.58
N VAL A 223 -29.94 -27.08 -3.69
CA VAL A 223 -29.37 -27.22 -5.03
C VAL A 223 -28.27 -26.20 -5.30
N ARG A 224 -28.41 -24.93 -4.79
CA ARG A 224 -27.46 -23.84 -5.01
C ARG A 224 -26.17 -23.95 -4.20
N TRP A 225 -26.28 -24.46 -2.96
CA TRP A 225 -25.20 -24.49 -2.00
C TRP A 225 -23.90 -25.14 -2.51
N PRO A 226 -23.90 -26.31 -3.18
CA PRO A 226 -22.69 -26.93 -3.69
C PRO A 226 -21.91 -26.03 -4.68
N PHE A 227 -22.61 -25.33 -5.54
CA PHE A 227 -22.00 -24.42 -6.52
C PHE A 227 -21.38 -23.18 -5.88
N ILE A 228 -22.03 -22.65 -4.82
CA ILE A 228 -21.47 -21.52 -4.05
C ILE A 228 -20.17 -21.94 -3.37
N VAL A 229 -20.16 -23.10 -2.75
CA VAL A 229 -18.97 -23.66 -2.11
C VAL A 229 -17.86 -23.92 -3.15
N GLU A 230 -18.20 -24.43 -4.32
CA GLU A 230 -17.25 -24.63 -5.43
C GLU A 230 -16.60 -23.30 -5.85
N GLY A 231 -17.40 -22.21 -5.98
CA GLY A 231 -16.89 -20.88 -6.28
C GLY A 231 -16.01 -20.30 -5.16
N MET A 232 -16.40 -20.51 -3.89
CA MET A 232 -15.57 -20.11 -2.74
C MET A 232 -14.20 -20.80 -2.75
N ILE A 233 -14.17 -22.09 -3.04
CA ILE A 233 -12.92 -22.87 -3.12
C ILE A 233 -12.07 -22.37 -4.29
N GLY A 234 -12.66 -22.14 -5.46
CA GLY A 234 -11.97 -21.55 -6.62
C GLY A 234 -11.36 -20.19 -6.28
N GLY A 235 -12.12 -19.31 -5.62
CA GLY A 235 -11.64 -18.01 -5.14
C GLY A 235 -10.52 -18.12 -4.11
N LEU A 236 -10.59 -19.10 -3.19
CA LEU A 236 -9.52 -19.36 -2.23
C LEU A 236 -8.25 -19.87 -2.91
N LEU A 237 -8.36 -20.79 -3.87
CA LEU A 237 -7.22 -21.26 -4.66
C LEU A 237 -6.55 -20.11 -5.43
N ALA A 238 -7.35 -19.24 -6.05
CA ALA A 238 -6.87 -18.04 -6.71
C ALA A 238 -6.13 -17.11 -5.74
N ALA A 239 -6.64 -16.94 -4.52
CA ALA A 239 -6.01 -16.14 -3.48
C ALA A 239 -4.69 -16.76 -2.98
N LEU A 240 -4.60 -18.07 -2.84
CA LEU A 240 -3.35 -18.76 -2.48
C LEU A 240 -2.27 -18.54 -3.55
N VAL A 241 -2.62 -18.66 -4.84
CA VAL A 241 -1.71 -18.37 -5.95
C VAL A 241 -1.29 -16.89 -5.92
N ALA A 242 -2.24 -15.97 -5.77
CA ALA A 242 -1.97 -14.54 -5.72
C ALA A 242 -1.03 -14.18 -4.56
N ASN A 243 -1.30 -14.68 -3.37
CA ASN A 243 -0.47 -14.44 -2.18
C ASN A 243 0.95 -15.01 -2.35
N SER A 244 1.09 -16.19 -2.98
CA SER A 244 2.39 -16.78 -3.26
C SER A 244 3.20 -15.90 -4.22
N VAL A 245 2.57 -15.39 -5.28
CA VAL A 245 3.20 -14.48 -6.25
C VAL A 245 3.57 -13.15 -5.58
N LEU A 246 2.67 -12.57 -4.78
CA LEU A 246 2.95 -11.31 -4.06
C LEU A 246 4.11 -11.46 -3.08
N THR A 247 4.12 -12.53 -2.30
CA THR A 247 5.20 -12.80 -1.34
C THR A 247 6.53 -13.08 -2.03
N GLY A 248 6.52 -13.90 -3.11
CA GLY A 248 7.70 -14.15 -3.91
C GLY A 248 8.24 -12.88 -4.56
N GLY A 249 7.38 -12.07 -5.17
CA GLY A 249 7.72 -10.77 -5.73
C GLY A 249 8.31 -9.82 -4.70
N TYR A 250 7.72 -9.76 -3.50
CA TYR A 250 8.22 -8.99 -2.38
C TYR A 250 9.66 -9.38 -2.00
N HIS A 251 9.93 -10.68 -1.83
CA HIS A 251 11.28 -11.16 -1.50
C HIS A 251 12.30 -10.88 -2.61
N LEU A 252 11.89 -10.98 -3.88
CA LEU A 252 12.76 -10.64 -5.02
C LEU A 252 13.11 -9.15 -5.03
N ILE A 253 12.13 -8.27 -4.81
CA ILE A 253 12.35 -6.82 -4.77
C ILE A 253 13.27 -6.46 -3.61
N ILE A 254 13.02 -6.96 -2.39
CA ILE A 254 13.90 -6.71 -1.24
C ILE A 254 15.31 -7.23 -1.49
N GLY A 255 15.44 -8.40 -2.13
CA GLY A 255 16.75 -8.95 -2.50
C GLY A 255 17.53 -8.06 -3.46
N ALA A 256 16.84 -7.45 -4.43
CA ALA A 256 17.44 -6.56 -5.42
C ALA A 256 17.85 -5.17 -4.86
N VAL A 257 17.12 -4.67 -3.87
CA VAL A 257 17.39 -3.35 -3.24
C VAL A 257 18.21 -3.44 -1.95
N ARG A 258 18.74 -4.62 -1.60
CA ARG A 258 19.64 -4.78 -0.45
C ARG A 258 20.84 -3.88 -0.60
N GLY A 259 21.05 -2.99 0.40
CA GLY A 259 22.12 -1.99 0.40
C GLY A 259 21.71 -0.58 -0.03
N SER A 260 20.47 -0.36 -0.45
CA SER A 260 19.92 0.98 -0.65
C SER A 260 19.02 1.40 0.52
N LEU A 261 18.87 2.71 0.72
CA LEU A 261 17.93 3.27 1.72
C LEU A 261 16.48 2.84 1.49
N LEU A 262 16.15 2.39 0.28
CA LEU A 262 14.83 1.88 -0.08
C LEU A 262 14.43 0.59 0.66
N VAL A 263 15.38 -0.16 1.22
CA VAL A 263 15.09 -1.36 2.03
C VAL A 263 14.24 -1.01 3.26
N TYR A 264 14.54 0.10 3.90
CA TYR A 264 13.79 0.54 5.09
C TYR A 264 12.33 0.90 4.75
N ALA A 265 12.11 1.41 3.56
CA ALA A 265 10.80 1.78 3.04
C ALA A 265 9.93 0.58 2.64
N LEU A 266 10.58 -0.52 2.23
CA LEU A 266 9.92 -1.73 1.74
C LEU A 266 9.85 -2.83 2.80
N ASN A 267 10.40 -2.59 4.01
CA ASN A 267 10.37 -3.58 5.07
C ASN A 267 9.01 -3.60 5.76
N PHE A 268 8.12 -4.49 5.30
CA PHE A 268 6.80 -4.67 5.90
C PHE A 268 6.90 -5.44 7.21
N ASP A 269 6.14 -4.98 8.21
CA ASP A 269 5.89 -5.77 9.40
C ASP A 269 5.16 -7.08 9.04
N GLN A 270 5.53 -8.17 9.70
CA GLN A 270 4.88 -9.49 9.50
C GLN A 270 3.38 -9.44 9.73
N GLY A 271 2.93 -8.58 10.65
CA GLY A 271 1.51 -8.34 10.90
C GLY A 271 0.78 -7.84 9.67
N TYR A 272 1.37 -6.89 8.94
CA TYR A 272 0.77 -6.33 7.72
C TYR A 272 0.72 -7.35 6.58
N LEU A 273 1.77 -8.14 6.39
CA LEU A 273 1.75 -9.23 5.40
C LEU A 273 0.64 -10.23 5.70
N THR A 274 0.50 -10.65 6.96
CA THR A 274 -0.57 -11.56 7.39
C THR A 274 -1.95 -10.96 7.17
N TYR A 275 -2.14 -9.67 7.48
CA TYR A 275 -3.38 -8.95 7.20
C TYR A 275 -3.71 -8.94 5.71
N THR A 276 -2.73 -8.64 4.85
CA THR A 276 -2.90 -8.65 3.39
C THR A 276 -3.27 -10.05 2.90
N TRP A 277 -2.65 -11.09 3.42
CA TRP A 277 -2.97 -12.48 3.09
C TRP A 277 -4.42 -12.83 3.42
N LEU A 278 -4.87 -12.48 4.61
CA LEU A 278 -6.25 -12.72 5.04
C LEU A 278 -7.25 -11.92 4.22
N LEU A 279 -6.95 -10.64 3.94
CA LEU A 279 -7.82 -9.77 3.16
C LEU A 279 -7.96 -10.26 1.73
N VAL A 280 -6.86 -10.58 1.05
CA VAL A 280 -6.85 -11.16 -0.31
C VAL A 280 -7.60 -12.48 -0.33
N GLY A 281 -7.44 -13.32 0.70
CA GLY A 281 -8.17 -14.57 0.87
C GLY A 281 -9.68 -14.36 0.98
N LEU A 282 -10.11 -13.42 1.83
CA LEU A 282 -11.53 -13.08 2.01
C LEU A 282 -12.15 -12.47 0.75
N VAL A 283 -11.43 -11.58 0.08
CA VAL A 283 -11.88 -10.98 -1.19
C VAL A 283 -12.02 -12.05 -2.27
N GLY A 284 -11.04 -12.96 -2.39
CA GLY A 284 -11.09 -14.06 -3.36
C GLY A 284 -12.29 -14.99 -3.12
N MET A 285 -12.50 -15.42 -1.87
CA MET A 285 -13.67 -16.23 -1.49
C MET A 285 -14.97 -15.46 -1.74
N GLY A 286 -15.02 -14.16 -1.45
CA GLY A 286 -16.17 -13.30 -1.69
C GLY A 286 -16.54 -13.19 -3.17
N ILE A 287 -15.55 -12.93 -4.02
CA ILE A 287 -15.75 -12.88 -5.49
C ILE A 287 -16.26 -14.23 -6.02
N GLY A 288 -15.63 -15.34 -5.56
CA GLY A 288 -16.04 -16.68 -5.92
C GLY A 288 -17.47 -17.02 -5.50
N ALA A 289 -17.83 -16.71 -4.24
CA ALA A 289 -19.17 -16.92 -3.70
C ALA A 289 -20.23 -16.09 -4.43
N LEU A 290 -19.96 -14.79 -4.64
CA LEU A 290 -20.88 -13.87 -5.32
C LEU A 290 -21.09 -14.26 -6.80
N GLY A 291 -20.01 -14.55 -7.51
CA GLY A 291 -20.07 -14.99 -8.90
C GLY A 291 -20.87 -16.28 -9.07
N SER A 292 -20.61 -17.26 -8.19
CA SER A 292 -21.36 -18.52 -8.18
C SER A 292 -22.83 -18.32 -7.82
N TYR A 293 -23.13 -17.54 -6.79
CA TYR A 293 -24.51 -17.25 -6.40
C TYR A 293 -25.31 -16.59 -7.53
N LEU A 294 -24.72 -15.56 -8.16
CA LEU A 294 -25.36 -14.85 -9.28
C LEU A 294 -25.53 -15.78 -10.50
N GLY A 295 -24.52 -16.62 -10.78
CA GLY A 295 -24.58 -17.60 -11.85
C GLY A 295 -25.70 -18.61 -11.66
N VAL A 296 -25.79 -19.23 -10.48
CA VAL A 296 -26.83 -20.23 -10.18
C VAL A 296 -28.23 -19.60 -10.14
N ARG A 297 -28.38 -18.42 -9.50
CA ARG A 297 -29.68 -17.74 -9.38
C ARG A 297 -30.31 -17.46 -10.75
N ARG A 298 -29.51 -17.03 -11.70
CA ARG A 298 -29.99 -16.66 -13.05
C ARG A 298 -30.43 -17.87 -13.88
N PHE A 299 -29.87 -19.06 -13.62
CA PHE A 299 -30.10 -20.25 -14.45
C PHE A 299 -30.98 -21.34 -13.83
N LEU A 300 -31.27 -21.26 -12.51
CA LEU A 300 -32.26 -22.13 -11.86
C LEU A 300 -33.67 -21.54 -11.81
N SER A 301 -33.87 -20.32 -12.29
CA SER A 301 -35.17 -19.62 -12.32
C SER A 301 -35.96 -19.88 -13.63
N VAL A 302 -35.60 -20.91 -14.40
CA VAL A 302 -36.36 -21.38 -15.57
C VAL A 302 -37.18 -22.57 -15.21
#